data_29114d2414cd9470ab20062b89603f29
#
_entry.id   29114d2414cd9470ab20062b89603f29
#
_cell.length_a   1.000
_cell.length_b   1.000
_cell.length_c   1.000
_cell.angle_alpha   90.00
_cell.angle_beta   90.00
_cell.angle_gamma   90.00
#
_symmetry.space_group_name_H-M   'P 1'
#
loop_
_entity.id
_entity.type
_entity.pdbx_description
1 polymer ?
#
loop_
_entity_poly.entity_id
_entity_poly.type
_entity_poly.pdbx_seq_one_letter_code
_entity_poly.pdbx_strand_id
1 'polypeptide(L)'
;LGLLTAFMVANQVMEKLGHTKYTINAGLTAISVFLMFIKPIINDNGVLTVEFARFGPTGIIVGIVAGYLVSIIFHFIGKRDLLSESSLPDFVIGWVQNIIPIFTSIAVAVLLTFKFDIDLFALILKVFSPIQGFGQTLPGFVLLIFLMTFFYTLGISHWLWNGIKTPIFMAGIAANIAAVEQGLSATNIATNEAVFTAGLITMGGMGATLT
;
A
#
# COMPACT_ATOMS: atom_id res chain seq x y z
N LEU A 1 8.96 3.63 1.68
CA LEU A 1 7.56 4.08 1.75
C LEU A 1 6.60 2.88 1.82
N GLY A 2 6.70 1.89 0.94
CA GLY A 2 5.80 0.74 0.89
C GLY A 2 5.66 -0.04 2.20
N LEU A 3 6.77 -0.22 2.92
CA LEU A 3 6.81 -0.90 4.22
C LEU A 3 5.95 -0.20 5.28
N LEU A 4 6.08 1.14 5.38
CA LEU A 4 5.26 1.93 6.31
C LEU A 4 3.79 1.91 5.91
N THR A 5 3.52 1.94 4.60
CA THR A 5 2.15 1.85 4.07
C THR A 5 1.51 0.51 4.43
N ALA A 6 2.22 -0.60 4.31
CA ALA A 6 1.72 -1.92 4.70
C ALA A 6 1.30 -1.95 6.18
N PHE A 7 2.16 -1.43 7.07
CA PHE A 7 1.84 -1.32 8.49
C PHE A 7 0.60 -0.48 8.74
N MET A 8 0.59 0.76 8.20
CA MET A 8 -0.49 1.72 8.46
C MET A 8 -1.84 1.22 7.94
N VAL A 9 -1.86 0.62 6.75
CA VAL A 9 -3.10 0.07 6.17
C VAL A 9 -3.63 -1.06 7.04
N ALA A 10 -2.79 -2.03 7.41
CA ALA A 10 -3.23 -3.14 8.25
C ALA A 10 -3.72 -2.64 9.61
N ASN A 11 -3.01 -1.73 10.25
CA ASN A 11 -3.38 -1.15 11.54
C ASN A 11 -4.74 -0.45 11.45
N GLN A 12 -4.94 0.46 10.48
CA GLN A 12 -6.18 1.20 10.32
C GLN A 12 -7.36 0.32 9.92
N VAL A 13 -7.17 -0.67 9.05
CA VAL A 13 -8.23 -1.60 8.65
C VAL A 13 -8.70 -2.41 9.85
N MET A 14 -7.79 -2.93 10.67
CA MET A 14 -8.14 -3.68 11.89
C MET A 14 -8.89 -2.80 12.90
N GLU A 15 -8.47 -1.55 13.06
CA GLU A 15 -9.17 -0.58 13.91
C GLU A 15 -10.59 -0.32 13.42
N LYS A 16 -10.78 -0.08 12.11
CA LYS A 16 -12.11 0.16 11.51
C LYS A 16 -13.02 -1.07 11.56
N LEU A 17 -12.45 -2.27 11.56
CA LEU A 17 -13.19 -3.52 11.73
C LEU A 17 -13.54 -3.83 13.20
N GLY A 18 -13.14 -2.96 14.14
CA GLY A 18 -13.40 -3.14 15.58
C GLY A 18 -12.47 -4.15 16.27
N HIS A 19 -11.42 -4.58 15.61
CA HIS A 19 -10.44 -5.56 16.15
C HIS A 19 -9.21 -4.87 16.74
N THR A 20 -9.39 -3.92 17.64
CA THR A 20 -8.33 -3.07 18.20
C THR A 20 -7.19 -3.86 18.86
N LYS A 21 -7.49 -5.03 19.43
CA LYS A 21 -6.47 -5.91 20.05
C LYS A 21 -5.45 -6.48 19.05
N TYR A 22 -5.75 -6.48 17.74
CA TYR A 22 -4.89 -7.04 16.69
C TYR A 22 -4.17 -5.99 15.86
N THR A 23 -4.45 -4.70 16.03
CA THR A 23 -3.96 -3.62 15.15
C THR A 23 -2.45 -3.63 14.98
N ILE A 24 -1.69 -3.66 16.08
CA ILE A 24 -0.22 -3.65 16.06
C ILE A 24 0.32 -4.94 15.44
N ASN A 25 -0.21 -6.10 15.86
CA ASN A 25 0.27 -7.39 15.37
C ASN A 25 -0.01 -7.58 13.89
N ALA A 26 -1.19 -7.14 13.40
CA ALA A 26 -1.50 -7.13 11.97
C ALA A 26 -0.56 -6.18 11.20
N GLY A 27 -0.29 -5.00 11.75
CA GLY A 27 0.66 -4.05 11.15
C GLY A 27 2.07 -4.63 11.00
N LEU A 28 2.61 -5.23 12.08
CA LEU A 28 3.93 -5.88 12.05
C LEU A 28 3.96 -7.09 11.10
N THR A 29 2.87 -7.86 11.07
CA THR A 29 2.74 -8.97 10.13
C THR A 29 2.69 -8.48 8.68
N ALA A 30 2.02 -7.36 8.41
CA ALA A 30 1.96 -6.76 7.08
C ALA A 30 3.34 -6.28 6.60
N ILE A 31 4.19 -5.77 7.50
CA ILE A 31 5.60 -5.49 7.20
C ILE A 31 6.32 -6.76 6.73
N SER A 32 6.17 -7.85 7.49
CA SER A 32 6.82 -9.12 7.16
C SER A 32 6.34 -9.69 5.82
N VAL A 33 5.03 -9.62 5.55
CA VAL A 33 4.44 -10.04 4.26
C VAL A 33 4.94 -9.15 3.11
N PHE A 34 5.01 -7.84 3.30
CA PHE A 34 5.57 -6.92 2.31
C PHE A 34 7.03 -7.26 1.98
N LEU A 35 7.86 -7.54 3.00
CA LEU A 35 9.26 -7.95 2.80
C LEU A 35 9.38 -9.25 1.99
N MET A 36 8.41 -10.14 2.06
CA MET A 36 8.37 -11.34 1.21
C MET A 36 7.91 -11.02 -0.21
N PHE A 37 6.94 -10.13 -0.37
CA PHE A 37 6.41 -9.72 -1.69
C PHE A 37 7.45 -9.00 -2.55
N ILE A 38 8.42 -8.29 -1.94
CA ILE A 38 9.54 -7.69 -2.68
C ILE A 38 10.54 -8.73 -3.21
N LYS A 39 10.30 -10.03 -2.93
CA LYS A 39 11.05 -11.18 -3.44
C LYS A 39 12.56 -11.03 -3.22
N PRO A 40 13.03 -11.10 -1.96
CA PRO A 40 14.46 -11.10 -1.67
C PRO A 40 15.15 -12.31 -2.32
N ILE A 41 16.32 -12.11 -2.91
CA ILE A 41 17.11 -13.12 -3.57
C ILE A 41 18.37 -13.37 -2.72
N ILE A 42 18.70 -14.64 -2.51
CA ILE A 42 19.96 -15.01 -1.87
C ILE A 42 21.00 -15.20 -2.96
N ASN A 43 22.05 -14.40 -2.93
CA ASN A 43 23.18 -14.52 -3.85
C ASN A 43 24.04 -15.75 -3.52
N ASP A 44 24.90 -16.16 -4.45
CA ASP A 44 25.84 -17.31 -4.30
C ASP A 44 26.73 -17.21 -3.05
N ASN A 45 26.96 -16.01 -2.55
CA ASN A 45 27.70 -15.73 -1.31
C ASN A 45 26.84 -15.81 -0.03
N GLY A 46 25.58 -16.26 -0.10
CA GLY A 46 24.67 -16.33 1.03
C GLY A 46 24.15 -14.97 1.51
N VAL A 47 24.39 -13.90 0.75
CA VAL A 47 23.92 -12.55 1.09
C VAL A 47 22.51 -12.35 0.51
N LEU A 48 21.59 -11.91 1.37
CA LEU A 48 20.22 -11.57 0.99
C LEU A 48 20.22 -10.18 0.32
N THR A 49 19.87 -10.15 -0.95
CA THR A 49 19.78 -8.92 -1.73
C THR A 49 18.34 -8.60 -2.09
N VAL A 50 18.02 -7.33 -2.04
CA VAL A 50 16.70 -6.79 -2.43
C VAL A 50 16.93 -5.61 -3.34
N GLU A 51 16.13 -5.52 -4.39
CA GLU A 51 16.11 -4.34 -5.24
C GLU A 51 15.56 -3.14 -4.46
N PHE A 52 16.44 -2.17 -4.16
CA PHE A 52 16.09 -1.02 -3.31
C PHE A 52 14.90 -0.20 -3.85
N ALA A 53 14.75 -0.14 -5.17
CA ALA A 53 13.61 0.52 -5.83
C ALA A 53 12.25 -0.01 -5.38
N ARG A 54 12.17 -1.29 -4.99
CA ARG A 54 10.92 -1.92 -4.48
C ARG A 54 10.45 -1.36 -3.13
N PHE A 55 11.33 -0.72 -2.36
CA PHE A 55 10.97 -0.01 -1.13
C PHE A 55 10.44 1.41 -1.39
N GLY A 56 10.65 1.92 -2.60
CA GLY A 56 10.30 3.27 -3.01
C GLY A 56 8.82 3.52 -3.24
N PRO A 57 8.51 4.50 -4.09
CA PRO A 57 7.13 4.90 -4.40
C PRO A 57 6.28 3.78 -5.00
N THR A 58 6.85 2.94 -5.87
CA THR A 58 6.17 1.79 -6.48
C THR A 58 5.73 0.77 -5.44
N GLY A 59 6.47 0.64 -4.34
CA GLY A 59 6.13 -0.23 -3.22
C GLY A 59 4.89 0.21 -2.44
N ILE A 60 4.40 1.44 -2.60
CA ILE A 60 3.20 1.92 -1.89
C ILE A 60 1.98 1.04 -2.23
N ILE A 61 1.74 0.77 -3.50
CA ILE A 61 0.62 -0.06 -3.95
C ILE A 61 0.74 -1.48 -3.40
N VAL A 62 1.94 -2.04 -3.46
CA VAL A 62 2.21 -3.39 -2.92
C VAL A 62 2.02 -3.40 -1.40
N GLY A 63 2.42 -2.33 -0.71
CA GLY A 63 2.17 -2.14 0.72
C GLY A 63 0.68 -2.10 1.07
N ILE A 64 -0.13 -1.40 0.27
CA ILE A 64 -1.59 -1.38 0.44
C ILE A 64 -2.16 -2.80 0.30
N VAL A 65 -1.78 -3.52 -0.74
CA VAL A 65 -2.26 -4.89 -0.98
C VAL A 65 -1.83 -5.84 0.14
N ALA A 66 -0.57 -5.76 0.58
CA ALA A 66 -0.07 -6.57 1.70
C ALA A 66 -0.84 -6.27 3.00
N GLY A 67 -1.07 -5.00 3.30
CA GLY A 67 -1.84 -4.57 4.47
C GLY A 67 -3.28 -5.08 4.46
N TYR A 68 -3.97 -4.98 3.33
CA TYR A 68 -5.32 -5.51 3.19
C TYR A 68 -5.36 -7.03 3.29
N LEU A 69 -4.45 -7.74 2.63
CA LEU A 69 -4.38 -9.22 2.67
C LEU A 69 -4.23 -9.70 4.11
N VAL A 70 -3.30 -9.14 4.86
CA VAL A 70 -3.10 -9.48 6.26
C VAL A 70 -4.34 -9.17 7.08
N SER A 71 -4.95 -8.00 6.90
CA SER A 71 -6.16 -7.61 7.63
C SER A 71 -7.33 -8.57 7.36
N ILE A 72 -7.50 -9.03 6.12
CA ILE A 72 -8.51 -10.02 5.76
C ILE A 72 -8.27 -11.33 6.52
N ILE A 73 -7.03 -11.84 6.54
CA ILE A 73 -6.68 -13.07 7.24
C ILE A 73 -6.94 -12.92 8.75
N PHE A 74 -6.49 -11.82 9.36
CA PHE A 74 -6.73 -11.54 10.77
C PHE A 74 -8.22 -11.42 11.09
N HIS A 75 -9.01 -10.77 10.23
CA HIS A 75 -10.45 -10.63 10.42
C HIS A 75 -11.17 -11.99 10.37
N PHE A 76 -10.86 -12.82 9.37
CA PHE A 76 -11.50 -14.13 9.24
C PHE A 76 -11.13 -15.09 10.36
N ILE A 77 -9.88 -15.08 10.82
CA ILE A 77 -9.42 -15.93 11.92
C ILE A 77 -9.87 -15.37 13.25
N GLY A 78 -9.76 -14.03 13.44
CA GLY A 78 -10.12 -13.36 14.69
C GLY A 78 -11.61 -13.37 15.01
N LYS A 79 -12.47 -13.56 14.01
CA LYS A 79 -13.92 -13.80 14.24
C LYS A 79 -14.23 -15.15 14.84
N ARG A 80 -13.35 -16.12 14.65
CA ARG A 80 -13.50 -17.45 15.24
C ARG A 80 -12.92 -17.42 16.62
N ASP A 81 -13.77 -17.42 17.62
CA ASP A 81 -13.37 -17.48 19.04
C ASP A 81 -12.89 -18.90 19.37
N LEU A 82 -11.69 -19.22 18.83
CA LEU A 82 -11.16 -20.60 18.77
C LEU A 82 -10.94 -21.22 20.16
N LEU A 83 -10.95 -20.41 21.25
CA LEU A 83 -10.62 -20.84 22.60
C LEU A 83 -11.58 -20.25 23.66
N SER A 84 -12.77 -19.81 23.28
CA SER A 84 -13.75 -19.20 24.19
C SER A 84 -14.19 -20.12 25.33
N GLU A 85 -14.18 -21.44 25.11
CA GLU A 85 -14.58 -22.46 26.12
C GLU A 85 -13.36 -23.14 26.76
N SER A 86 -12.14 -22.65 26.54
CA SER A 86 -10.95 -23.27 27.12
C SER A 86 -10.72 -22.81 28.55
N SER A 87 -10.23 -23.71 29.41
CA SER A 87 -9.82 -23.39 30.77
C SER A 87 -8.45 -22.74 30.89
N LEU A 88 -7.89 -22.25 29.75
CA LEU A 88 -6.60 -21.60 29.70
C LEU A 88 -6.68 -20.17 30.25
N PRO A 89 -5.60 -19.67 30.89
CA PRO A 89 -5.53 -18.27 31.30
C PRO A 89 -5.68 -17.31 30.11
N ASP A 90 -6.34 -16.16 30.31
CA ASP A 90 -6.66 -15.18 29.23
C ASP A 90 -5.44 -14.72 28.43
N PHE A 91 -4.28 -14.60 29.07
CA PHE A 91 -3.05 -14.21 28.37
C PHE A 91 -2.59 -15.27 27.36
N VAL A 92 -2.78 -16.58 27.67
CA VAL A 92 -2.46 -17.69 26.76
C VAL A 92 -3.42 -17.70 25.58
N ILE A 93 -4.71 -17.49 25.85
CA ILE A 93 -5.74 -17.38 24.82
C ILE A 93 -5.41 -16.24 23.87
N GLY A 94 -5.09 -15.06 24.40
CA GLY A 94 -4.70 -13.91 23.59
C GLY A 94 -3.45 -14.17 22.75
N TRP A 95 -2.51 -14.92 23.29
CA TRP A 95 -1.27 -15.29 22.59
C TRP A 95 -1.55 -16.20 21.38
N VAL A 96 -2.30 -17.28 21.61
CA VAL A 96 -2.66 -18.24 20.55
C VAL A 96 -3.51 -17.58 19.47
N GLN A 97 -4.48 -16.74 19.86
CA GLN A 97 -5.32 -15.99 18.93
C GLN A 97 -4.52 -15.05 18.02
N ASN A 98 -3.35 -14.56 18.46
CA ASN A 98 -2.46 -13.74 17.62
C ASN A 98 -1.52 -14.59 16.77
N ILE A 99 -0.96 -15.67 17.27
CA ILE A 99 0.00 -16.51 16.55
C ILE A 99 -0.62 -17.14 15.30
N ILE A 100 -1.84 -17.62 15.38
CA ILE A 100 -2.50 -18.29 14.24
C ILE A 100 -2.61 -17.40 13.01
N PRO A 101 -3.18 -16.18 13.08
CA PRO A 101 -3.26 -15.30 11.91
C PRO A 101 -1.89 -14.80 11.44
N ILE A 102 -0.94 -14.56 12.35
CA ILE A 102 0.44 -14.21 12.00
C ILE A 102 1.08 -15.32 11.16
N PHE A 103 1.07 -16.55 11.68
CA PHE A 103 1.66 -17.70 11.02
C PHE A 103 0.98 -17.97 9.66
N THR A 104 -0.35 -17.90 9.60
CA THR A 104 -1.11 -18.10 8.37
C THR A 104 -0.75 -17.05 7.31
N SER A 105 -0.66 -15.78 7.70
CA SER A 105 -0.31 -14.70 6.78
C SER A 105 1.10 -14.86 6.19
N ILE A 106 2.06 -15.18 7.06
CA ILE A 106 3.44 -15.44 6.66
C ILE A 106 3.53 -16.68 5.79
N ALA A 107 2.87 -17.78 6.18
CA ALA A 107 2.88 -19.02 5.41
C ALA A 107 2.30 -18.82 4.00
N VAL A 108 1.19 -18.10 3.88
CA VAL A 108 0.60 -17.76 2.57
C VAL A 108 1.59 -16.95 1.73
N ALA A 109 2.23 -15.93 2.30
CA ALA A 109 3.20 -15.11 1.58
C ALA A 109 4.42 -15.92 1.13
N VAL A 110 4.96 -16.78 2.01
CA VAL A 110 6.09 -17.68 1.68
C VAL A 110 5.72 -18.66 0.58
N LEU A 111 4.56 -19.30 0.68
CA LEU A 111 4.11 -20.25 -0.34
C LEU A 111 3.97 -19.59 -1.70
N LEU A 112 3.34 -18.42 -1.77
CA LEU A 112 3.14 -17.69 -3.02
C LEU A 112 4.46 -17.23 -3.63
N THR A 113 5.34 -16.63 -2.81
CA THR A 113 6.55 -15.99 -3.32
C THR A 113 7.67 -16.99 -3.58
N PHE A 114 7.90 -17.95 -2.67
CA PHE A 114 9.08 -18.83 -2.75
C PHE A 114 8.76 -20.21 -3.27
N LYS A 115 7.60 -20.82 -2.92
CA LYS A 115 7.27 -22.15 -3.41
C LYS A 115 6.70 -22.15 -4.82
N PHE A 116 5.81 -21.20 -5.12
CA PHE A 116 5.23 -21.03 -6.46
C PHE A 116 6.03 -20.09 -7.34
N ASP A 117 7.11 -19.52 -6.83
CA ASP A 117 8.01 -18.57 -7.52
C ASP A 117 7.31 -17.37 -8.17
N ILE A 118 6.16 -16.95 -7.61
CA ILE A 118 5.37 -15.84 -8.14
C ILE A 118 5.99 -14.53 -7.66
N ASP A 119 6.41 -13.68 -8.61
CA ASP A 119 6.76 -12.30 -8.28
C ASP A 119 5.48 -11.47 -8.07
N LEU A 120 4.99 -11.51 -6.82
CA LEU A 120 3.77 -10.78 -6.42
C LEU A 120 3.94 -9.28 -6.57
N PHE A 121 5.16 -8.76 -6.37
CA PHE A 121 5.45 -7.35 -6.57
C PHE A 121 5.21 -6.94 -8.03
N ALA A 122 5.82 -7.64 -8.97
CA ALA A 122 5.65 -7.38 -10.39
C ALA A 122 4.22 -7.61 -10.86
N LEU A 123 3.55 -8.66 -10.34
CA LEU A 123 2.16 -8.95 -10.67
C LEU A 123 1.21 -7.82 -10.21
N ILE A 124 1.36 -7.36 -8.97
CA ILE A 124 0.56 -6.26 -8.43
C ILE A 124 0.78 -4.99 -9.24
N LEU A 125 2.02 -4.62 -9.53
CA LEU A 125 2.32 -3.44 -10.36
C LEU A 125 1.74 -3.57 -11.76
N LYS A 126 1.79 -4.75 -12.38
CA LYS A 126 1.19 -5.00 -13.71
C LYS A 126 -0.32 -4.80 -13.70
N VAL A 127 -1.02 -5.24 -12.65
CA VAL A 127 -2.47 -5.02 -12.50
C VAL A 127 -2.80 -3.55 -12.34
N PHE A 128 -1.97 -2.79 -11.63
CA PHE A 128 -2.19 -1.36 -11.39
C PHE A 128 -1.60 -0.44 -12.48
N SER A 129 -0.73 -0.95 -13.37
CA SER A 129 -0.09 -0.16 -14.41
C SER A 129 -1.05 0.58 -15.34
N PRO A 130 -2.23 0.05 -15.74
CA PRO A 130 -3.17 0.80 -16.57
C PRO A 130 -3.73 2.04 -15.87
N ILE A 131 -3.98 1.94 -14.56
CA ILE A 131 -4.47 3.07 -13.74
C ILE A 131 -3.39 4.15 -13.63
N GLN A 132 -2.15 3.74 -13.39
CA GLN A 132 -1.01 4.67 -13.33
C GLN A 132 -0.78 5.33 -14.69
N GLY A 133 -0.75 4.55 -15.78
CA GLY A 133 -0.57 5.06 -17.13
C GLY A 133 -1.69 6.01 -17.53
N PHE A 134 -2.95 5.67 -17.27
CA PHE A 134 -4.07 6.56 -17.53
C PHE A 134 -3.98 7.85 -16.71
N GLY A 135 -3.61 7.78 -15.44
CA GLY A 135 -3.42 8.94 -14.57
C GLY A 135 -2.33 9.91 -15.05
N GLN A 136 -1.35 9.43 -15.83
CA GLN A 136 -0.31 10.27 -16.44
C GLN A 136 -0.74 10.88 -17.79
N THR A 137 -1.89 10.49 -18.35
CA THR A 137 -2.45 11.16 -19.53
C THR A 137 -3.18 12.45 -19.11
N LEU A 138 -3.24 13.44 -20.02
CA LEU A 138 -3.99 14.67 -19.75
C LEU A 138 -5.45 14.41 -19.35
N PRO A 139 -6.23 13.57 -20.08
CA PRO A 139 -7.59 13.26 -19.66
C PRO A 139 -7.68 12.58 -18.30
N GLY A 140 -6.79 11.64 -18.00
CA GLY A 140 -6.75 10.92 -16.72
C GLY A 140 -6.39 11.84 -15.56
N PHE A 141 -5.42 12.73 -15.75
CA PHE A 141 -5.03 13.74 -14.77
C PHE A 141 -6.19 14.72 -14.48
N VAL A 142 -6.82 15.25 -15.52
CA VAL A 142 -7.99 16.15 -15.39
C VAL A 142 -9.14 15.44 -14.69
N LEU A 143 -9.43 14.18 -15.06
CA LEU A 143 -10.48 13.40 -14.41
C LEU A 143 -10.18 13.16 -12.91
N LEU A 144 -8.94 12.83 -12.56
CA LEU A 144 -8.53 12.63 -11.17
C LEU A 144 -8.75 13.90 -10.35
N ILE A 145 -8.31 15.05 -10.84
CA ILE A 145 -8.49 16.34 -10.18
C ILE A 145 -9.97 16.71 -10.09
N PHE A 146 -10.72 16.53 -11.17
CA PHE A 146 -12.16 16.78 -11.20
C PHE A 146 -12.88 15.93 -10.13
N LEU A 147 -12.62 14.63 -10.08
CA LEU A 147 -13.25 13.75 -9.09
C LEU A 147 -12.89 14.16 -7.66
N MET A 148 -11.63 14.46 -7.40
CA MET A 148 -11.20 14.93 -6.07
C MET A 148 -11.94 16.21 -5.65
N THR A 149 -12.05 17.18 -6.56
CA THR A 149 -12.74 18.45 -6.31
C THR A 149 -14.25 18.26 -6.18
N PHE A 150 -14.85 17.47 -7.06
CA PHE A 150 -16.28 17.17 -7.05
C PHE A 150 -16.71 16.50 -5.73
N PHE A 151 -16.00 15.47 -5.29
CA PHE A 151 -16.32 14.82 -4.04
C PHE A 151 -16.03 15.71 -2.81
N TYR A 152 -15.06 16.60 -2.91
CA TYR A 152 -14.82 17.59 -1.87
C TYR A 152 -16.01 18.54 -1.70
N THR A 153 -16.66 18.97 -2.79
CA THR A 153 -17.88 19.80 -2.72
C THR A 153 -19.06 19.07 -2.08
N LEU A 154 -19.06 17.75 -2.11
CA LEU A 154 -20.05 16.91 -1.40
C LEU A 154 -19.69 16.64 0.08
N GLY A 155 -18.67 17.31 0.60
CA GLY A 155 -18.21 17.14 1.98
C GLY A 155 -17.29 15.92 2.21
N ILE A 156 -16.88 15.24 1.15
CA ILE A 156 -15.95 14.10 1.26
C ILE A 156 -14.51 14.62 1.26
N SER A 157 -13.77 14.34 2.33
CA SER A 157 -12.40 14.79 2.48
C SER A 157 -11.51 14.31 1.34
N HIS A 158 -10.68 15.21 0.79
CA HIS A 158 -9.72 14.87 -0.25
C HIS A 158 -8.65 13.85 0.22
N TRP A 159 -8.47 13.67 1.54
CA TRP A 159 -7.59 12.65 2.12
C TRP A 159 -7.98 11.23 1.72
N LEU A 160 -9.26 10.99 1.41
CA LEU A 160 -9.73 9.71 0.89
C LEU A 160 -9.01 9.31 -0.40
N TRP A 161 -8.67 10.30 -1.23
CA TRP A 161 -8.01 10.10 -2.52
C TRP A 161 -6.50 9.81 -2.40
N ASN A 162 -5.89 9.99 -1.23
CA ASN A 162 -4.47 9.76 -1.06
C ASN A 162 -4.06 8.32 -1.39
N GLY A 163 -4.91 7.32 -1.10
CA GLY A 163 -4.66 5.93 -1.48
C GLY A 163 -4.51 5.71 -2.98
N ILE A 164 -5.16 6.52 -3.80
CA ILE A 164 -5.12 6.43 -5.27
C ILE A 164 -4.11 7.41 -5.86
N LYS A 165 -4.19 8.70 -5.47
CA LYS A 165 -3.36 9.74 -6.08
C LYS A 165 -1.88 9.62 -5.72
N THR A 166 -1.57 9.27 -4.46
CA THR A 166 -0.17 9.24 -3.99
C THR A 166 0.69 8.24 -4.77
N PRO A 167 0.26 6.98 -5.00
CA PRO A 167 1.00 6.06 -5.85
C PRO A 167 1.20 6.58 -7.27
N ILE A 168 0.18 7.19 -7.88
CA ILE A 168 0.26 7.73 -9.24
C ILE A 168 1.28 8.87 -9.30
N PHE A 169 1.19 9.84 -8.37
CA PHE A 169 2.07 11.00 -8.34
C PHE A 169 3.51 10.62 -8.03
N MET A 170 3.73 9.74 -7.07
CA MET A 170 5.07 9.27 -6.71
C MET A 170 5.72 8.44 -7.83
N ALA A 171 4.93 7.62 -8.53
CA ALA A 171 5.43 6.90 -9.71
C ALA A 171 5.79 7.86 -10.84
N GLY A 172 5.00 8.91 -11.07
CA GLY A 172 5.29 9.96 -12.04
C GLY A 172 6.59 10.71 -11.73
N ILE A 173 6.81 11.08 -10.46
CA ILE A 173 8.04 11.72 -10.02
C ILE A 173 9.25 10.79 -10.23
N ALA A 174 9.15 9.54 -9.79
CA ALA A 174 10.23 8.57 -9.93
C ALA A 174 10.60 8.33 -11.41
N ALA A 175 9.59 8.22 -12.29
CA ALA A 175 9.80 8.08 -13.72
C ALA A 175 10.44 9.32 -14.35
N ASN A 176 10.04 10.52 -13.92
CA ASN A 176 10.65 11.77 -14.40
C ASN A 176 12.12 11.89 -13.96
N ILE A 177 12.44 11.55 -12.71
CA ILE A 177 13.82 11.54 -12.22
C ILE A 177 14.66 10.57 -13.05
N ALA A 178 14.19 9.34 -13.25
CA ALA A 178 14.92 8.35 -14.05
C ALA A 178 15.10 8.77 -15.52
N ALA A 179 14.14 9.48 -16.12
CA ALA A 179 14.27 10.02 -17.47
C ALA A 179 15.35 11.11 -17.52
N VAL A 180 15.36 12.04 -16.58
CA VAL A 180 16.35 13.13 -16.50
C VAL A 180 17.76 12.59 -16.28
N GLU A 181 17.93 11.58 -15.43
CA GLU A 181 19.23 10.91 -15.23
C GLU A 181 19.77 10.28 -16.50
N GLN A 182 18.89 9.88 -17.42
CA GLN A 182 19.25 9.34 -18.75
C GLN A 182 19.37 10.43 -19.83
N GLY A 183 19.26 11.72 -19.47
CA GLY A 183 19.28 12.85 -20.41
C GLY A 183 17.99 13.01 -21.22
N LEU A 184 16.90 12.37 -20.82
CA LEU A 184 15.59 12.47 -21.44
C LEU A 184 14.74 13.53 -20.76
N SER A 185 13.70 14.00 -21.43
CA SER A 185 12.76 14.97 -20.87
C SER A 185 11.79 14.32 -19.89
N ALA A 186 11.45 15.05 -18.82
CA ALA A 186 10.39 14.68 -17.88
C ALA A 186 9.02 14.84 -18.56
N THR A 187 8.31 13.75 -18.79
CA THR A 187 7.03 13.75 -19.55
C THR A 187 5.81 13.42 -18.71
N ASN A 188 6.01 12.90 -17.50
CA ASN A 188 4.90 12.56 -16.61
C ASN A 188 4.33 13.82 -15.94
N ILE A 189 3.03 14.07 -16.14
CA ILE A 189 2.35 15.30 -15.73
C ILE A 189 1.69 15.17 -14.35
N ALA A 190 1.25 13.97 -13.97
CA ALA A 190 0.60 13.74 -12.67
C ALA A 190 1.66 13.57 -11.59
N THR A 191 2.12 14.68 -11.04
CA THR A 191 3.11 14.77 -9.97
C THR A 191 2.65 15.76 -8.90
N ASN A 192 3.19 15.66 -7.68
CA ASN A 192 2.92 16.64 -6.63
C ASN A 192 3.37 18.05 -7.03
N GLU A 193 4.49 18.15 -7.74
CA GLU A 193 5.02 19.42 -8.21
C GLU A 193 4.07 20.11 -9.19
N ALA A 194 3.49 19.36 -10.13
CA ALA A 194 2.52 19.92 -11.08
C ALA A 194 1.25 20.40 -10.38
N VAL A 195 0.80 19.66 -9.34
CA VAL A 195 -0.46 19.95 -8.64
C VAL A 195 -0.30 21.05 -7.60
N PHE A 196 0.75 20.98 -6.79
CA PHE A 196 0.92 21.88 -5.65
C PHE A 196 1.88 23.05 -5.94
N THR A 197 2.99 22.82 -6.62
CA THR A 197 4.01 23.84 -6.87
C THR A 197 3.65 24.72 -8.06
N ALA A 198 3.10 24.14 -9.13
CA ALA A 198 2.61 24.93 -10.28
C ALA A 198 1.27 25.64 -10.00
N GLY A 199 0.69 25.46 -8.82
CA GLY A 199 -0.50 26.17 -8.38
C GLY A 199 -1.83 25.72 -9.05
N LEU A 200 -1.83 24.59 -9.76
CA LEU A 200 -3.02 24.12 -10.48
C LEU A 200 -4.22 23.83 -9.56
N ILE A 201 -3.98 23.46 -8.30
CA ILE A 201 -5.04 23.21 -7.30
C ILE A 201 -5.13 24.33 -6.28
N THR A 202 -4.07 25.11 -6.07
CA THR A 202 -3.99 26.09 -4.99
C THR A 202 -4.57 27.46 -5.36
N MET A 203 -4.86 27.71 -6.63
CA MET A 203 -5.59 28.91 -7.03
C MET A 203 -7.07 28.78 -6.60
N GLY A 204 -7.36 29.09 -5.36
CA GLY A 204 -8.71 29.05 -4.78
C GLY A 204 -8.87 28.08 -3.60
N GLY A 205 -7.74 27.57 -3.05
CA GLY A 205 -7.75 26.68 -1.88
C GLY A 205 -7.95 25.21 -2.22
N MET A 206 -8.07 24.37 -1.19
CA MET A 206 -8.07 22.89 -1.30
C MET A 206 -9.28 22.31 -2.04
N GLY A 207 -10.18 23.10 -2.54
CA GLY A 207 -11.30 22.67 -3.37
C GLY A 207 -11.34 23.33 -4.74
N ALA A 208 -10.26 24.03 -5.14
CA ALA A 208 -10.24 24.87 -6.36
C ALA A 208 -11.44 25.83 -6.44
N THR A 209 -12.00 26.22 -5.29
CA THR A 209 -13.08 27.19 -5.21
C THR A 209 -12.46 28.57 -5.27
N LEU A 210 -12.61 29.22 -6.39
CA LEU A 210 -12.50 30.67 -6.48
C LEU A 210 -13.67 31.24 -5.67
N THR A 211 -13.38 31.73 -4.50
CA THR A 211 -14.31 32.60 -3.76
C THR A 211 -14.06 34.04 -4.14
#